data_a4eb82ba2e6c1d9dd230c4f6e09b16e1
#
_entry.id   a4eb82ba2e6c1d9dd230c4f6e09b16e1
#
_cell.length_a   1.000
_cell.length_b   1.000
_cell.length_c   1.000
_cell.angle_alpha   90.00
_cell.angle_beta   90.00
_cell.angle_gamma   90.00
#
_symmetry.space_group_name_H-M   'P 1'
#
loop_
_entity.id
_entity.type
_entity.pdbx_description
1 polymer ?
#
loop_
_entity_poly.entity_id
_entity_poly.type
_entity_poly.pdbx_seq_one_letter_code
_entity_poly.pdbx_strand_id
1 'polypeptide(L)'
;MYEQYFPAQNTELEAYQQIEKDLLAAIQHAPDNTAGNKTLFTKSVARTLLAKIYAEKPLRDYSKVIRYCDEVKADGFELVKDFSDLFGMNAAGTDAKVRNTKESILEAQFTPGSGNWCTWMFGRDLVNWNNNFTWAKWVTPSRDLINAFKKEGDQIRFQESVVYYDCNWSNYYPSDNYPFMYKCRSANSSIIKYRYADVLLLKAEALIMQDTPDLEAAAKIIDEVRERAGLGELSSSVRKDRDAMITALLNERRLELAFEGQRWFDLVRLDKVEEVMNAVYAKDSGRK
;
A
#
# COMPACT_ATOMS: atom_id res chain seq x y z
N MET A 1 7.94 -3.03 40.10
CA MET A 1 6.95 -1.98 40.40
C MET A 1 7.35 -0.78 39.60
N TYR A 2 6.49 -0.23 38.76
CA TYR A 2 6.83 0.95 37.94
C TYR A 2 6.88 2.17 38.85
N GLU A 3 8.01 2.87 38.87
CA GLU A 3 8.22 4.07 39.68
C GLU A 3 7.36 5.27 39.21
N GLN A 4 6.95 5.28 37.94
CA GLN A 4 6.04 6.28 37.41
C GLN A 4 4.90 5.63 36.62
N TYR A 5 3.67 5.85 37.08
CA TYR A 5 2.46 5.38 36.40
C TYR A 5 2.05 6.21 35.18
N PHE A 6 2.52 7.45 35.09
CA PHE A 6 2.19 8.41 34.05
C PHE A 6 3.49 9.06 33.53
N PRO A 7 4.24 8.38 32.65
CA PRO A 7 5.42 8.99 32.05
C PRO A 7 5.00 10.19 31.17
N ALA A 8 5.85 11.19 31.08
CA ALA A 8 5.66 12.30 30.15
C ALA A 8 5.73 11.76 28.71
N GLN A 9 4.94 12.37 27.83
CA GLN A 9 5.00 12.06 26.39
C GLN A 9 6.30 12.61 25.81
N ASN A 10 7.02 11.77 25.08
CA ASN A 10 8.18 12.18 24.31
C ASN A 10 7.77 13.03 23.10
N THR A 11 8.69 13.82 22.60
CA THR A 11 8.49 14.55 21.34
C THR A 11 8.44 13.57 20.16
N GLU A 12 7.82 14.00 19.07
CA GLU A 12 7.78 13.23 17.83
C GLU A 12 9.21 12.88 17.36
N LEU A 13 10.13 13.85 17.39
CA LEU A 13 11.52 13.62 16.98
C LEU A 13 12.22 12.56 17.84
N GLU A 14 12.07 12.60 19.16
CA GLU A 14 12.65 11.58 20.05
C GLU A 14 12.10 10.18 19.74
N ALA A 15 10.80 10.07 19.45
CA ALA A 15 10.20 8.80 19.06
C ALA A 15 10.79 8.27 17.74
N TYR A 16 10.94 9.12 16.73
CA TYR A 16 11.55 8.74 15.45
C TYR A 16 13.04 8.38 15.59
N GLN A 17 13.80 9.09 16.42
CA GLN A 17 15.20 8.77 16.71
C GLN A 17 15.35 7.41 17.43
N GLN A 18 14.42 7.09 18.32
CA GLN A 18 14.44 5.76 18.96
C GLN A 18 14.12 4.66 17.94
N ILE A 19 13.14 4.86 17.06
CA ILE A 19 12.83 3.93 15.96
C ILE A 19 14.04 3.73 15.04
N GLU A 20 14.73 4.83 14.66
CA GLU A 20 15.95 4.77 13.86
C GLU A 20 17.01 3.89 14.53
N LYS A 21 17.29 4.14 15.80
CA LYS A 21 18.27 3.37 16.59
C LYS A 21 17.93 1.88 16.64
N ASP A 22 16.67 1.56 16.90
CA ASP A 22 16.22 0.16 17.00
C ASP A 22 16.31 -0.56 15.64
N LEU A 23 15.95 0.12 14.54
CA LEU A 23 16.07 -0.44 13.19
C LEU A 23 17.52 -0.62 12.74
N LEU A 24 18.42 0.31 13.09
CA LEU A 24 19.86 0.17 12.82
C LEU A 24 20.45 -1.01 13.58
N ALA A 25 20.05 -1.22 14.84
CA ALA A 25 20.44 -2.41 15.60
C ALA A 25 19.84 -3.70 14.99
N ALA A 26 18.59 -3.64 14.52
CA ALA A 26 17.94 -4.78 13.86
C ALA A 26 18.67 -5.23 12.59
N ILE A 27 19.20 -4.31 11.77
CA ILE A 27 20.01 -4.67 10.58
C ILE A 27 21.24 -5.51 10.95
N GLN A 28 21.82 -5.30 12.13
CA GLN A 28 23.00 -6.05 12.56
C GLN A 28 22.67 -7.46 13.03
N HIS A 29 21.48 -7.67 13.59
CA HIS A 29 21.14 -8.90 14.33
C HIS A 29 20.01 -9.72 13.69
N ALA A 30 19.12 -9.10 12.89
CA ALA A 30 18.06 -9.83 12.23
C ALA A 30 18.60 -10.79 11.16
N PRO A 31 17.86 -11.87 10.84
CA PRO A 31 18.22 -12.76 9.74
C PRO A 31 18.17 -12.03 8.40
N ASP A 32 18.94 -12.54 7.43
CA ASP A 32 18.83 -12.11 6.05
C ASP A 32 17.45 -12.47 5.46
N ASN A 33 17.11 -11.91 4.30
CA ASN A 33 15.88 -12.25 3.60
C ASN A 33 15.84 -13.75 3.30
N THR A 34 14.90 -14.46 3.93
CA THR A 34 14.69 -15.88 3.69
C THR A 34 13.69 -16.07 2.54
N ALA A 35 14.18 -16.55 1.40
CA ALA A 35 13.29 -17.02 0.34
C ALA A 35 12.34 -18.07 0.92
N GLY A 36 11.04 -17.93 0.68
CA GLY A 36 10.02 -18.88 1.12
C GLY A 36 9.41 -18.65 2.51
N ASN A 37 9.86 -17.68 3.30
CA ASN A 37 9.18 -17.28 4.54
C ASN A 37 9.21 -15.77 4.75
N LYS A 38 8.11 -15.09 4.45
CA LYS A 38 7.93 -13.65 4.61
C LYS A 38 7.21 -13.27 5.91
N THR A 39 7.06 -14.20 6.86
CA THR A 39 6.45 -13.93 8.16
C THR A 39 7.46 -13.44 9.21
N LEU A 40 8.74 -13.48 8.90
CA LEU A 40 9.82 -13.13 9.80
C LEU A 40 10.25 -11.67 9.61
N PHE A 41 10.61 -11.02 10.71
CA PHE A 41 11.27 -9.72 10.68
C PHE A 41 12.75 -9.92 10.26
N THR A 42 13.08 -9.48 9.05
CA THR A 42 14.42 -9.64 8.44
C THR A 42 15.14 -8.31 8.32
N LYS A 43 16.44 -8.33 7.93
CA LYS A 43 17.18 -7.11 7.58
C LYS A 43 16.48 -6.30 6.51
N SER A 44 15.86 -6.95 5.53
CA SER A 44 15.10 -6.26 4.47
C SER A 44 13.88 -5.52 5.00
N VAL A 45 13.19 -6.07 6.01
CA VAL A 45 12.10 -5.37 6.70
C VAL A 45 12.63 -4.14 7.43
N ALA A 46 13.75 -4.26 8.16
CA ALA A 46 14.37 -3.14 8.84
C ALA A 46 14.81 -2.03 7.86
N ARG A 47 15.42 -2.39 6.70
CA ARG A 47 15.77 -1.44 5.64
C ARG A 47 14.55 -0.74 5.05
N THR A 48 13.47 -1.48 4.80
CA THR A 48 12.21 -0.92 4.32
C THR A 48 11.64 0.11 5.31
N LEU A 49 11.64 -0.21 6.59
CA LEU A 49 11.18 0.71 7.64
C LEU A 49 12.10 1.93 7.77
N LEU A 50 13.43 1.77 7.67
CA LEU A 50 14.35 2.90 7.63
C LEU A 50 14.08 3.83 6.44
N ALA A 51 13.86 3.28 5.25
CA ALA A 51 13.46 4.09 4.10
C ALA A 51 12.18 4.88 4.40
N LYS A 52 11.17 4.25 5.03
CA LYS A 52 9.91 4.91 5.38
C LYS A 52 10.09 6.02 6.40
N ILE A 53 10.82 5.81 7.50
CA ILE A 53 11.01 6.85 8.52
C ILE A 53 11.86 8.02 8.03
N TYR A 54 12.83 7.79 7.14
CA TYR A 54 13.59 8.87 6.51
C TYR A 54 12.80 9.64 5.43
N ALA A 55 11.69 9.14 4.95
CA ALA A 55 10.76 9.91 4.14
C ALA A 55 9.87 10.83 4.98
N GLU A 56 9.64 10.51 6.26
CA GLU A 56 8.78 11.28 7.16
C GLU A 56 9.45 12.57 7.66
N LYS A 57 8.64 13.58 7.96
CA LYS A 57 9.10 14.95 8.29
C LYS A 57 10.14 15.01 9.41
N PRO A 58 10.03 14.27 10.55
CA PRO A 58 10.95 14.42 11.66
C PRO A 58 12.41 14.03 11.34
N LEU A 59 12.63 13.06 10.45
CA LEU A 59 13.96 12.56 10.06
C LEU A 59 14.26 12.73 8.58
N ARG A 60 13.52 13.52 7.86
CA ARG A 60 13.56 13.59 6.40
C ARG A 60 14.96 13.70 5.82
N ASP A 61 15.35 12.65 5.08
CA ASP A 61 16.63 12.52 4.40
C ASP A 61 16.43 11.65 3.15
N TYR A 62 16.16 12.28 2.02
CA TYR A 62 15.88 11.56 0.78
C TYR A 62 17.07 10.77 0.23
N SER A 63 18.30 11.15 0.55
CA SER A 63 19.48 10.37 0.17
C SER A 63 19.53 9.03 0.91
N LYS A 64 19.16 9.02 2.20
CA LYS A 64 19.01 7.78 2.96
C LYS A 64 17.82 6.94 2.48
N VAL A 65 16.70 7.57 2.09
CA VAL A 65 15.57 6.84 1.47
C VAL A 65 16.04 6.09 0.24
N ILE A 66 16.71 6.77 -0.71
CA ILE A 66 17.21 6.14 -1.94
C ILE A 66 18.16 4.98 -1.60
N ARG A 67 19.12 5.21 -0.70
CA ARG A 67 20.07 4.18 -0.28
C ARG A 67 19.39 2.92 0.26
N TYR A 68 18.47 3.06 1.21
CA TYR A 68 17.80 1.89 1.79
C TYR A 68 16.86 1.19 0.82
N CYS A 69 16.22 1.92 -0.10
CA CYS A 69 15.46 1.31 -1.19
C CYS A 69 16.36 0.49 -2.12
N ASP A 70 17.57 0.98 -2.42
CA ASP A 70 18.55 0.24 -3.23
C ASP A 70 19.09 -0.99 -2.51
N GLU A 71 19.32 -0.91 -1.20
CA GLU A 71 19.70 -2.07 -0.40
C GLU A 71 18.58 -3.13 -0.39
N VAL A 72 17.29 -2.73 -0.30
CA VAL A 72 16.16 -3.67 -0.42
C VAL A 72 16.11 -4.31 -1.81
N LYS A 73 16.36 -3.53 -2.88
CA LYS A 73 16.48 -4.07 -4.24
C LYS A 73 17.59 -5.11 -4.33
N ALA A 74 18.75 -4.83 -3.74
CA ALA A 74 19.90 -5.73 -3.73
C ALA A 74 19.62 -7.03 -2.95
N ASP A 75 18.66 -7.04 -2.04
CA ASP A 75 18.19 -8.24 -1.33
C ASP A 75 17.38 -9.20 -2.23
N GLY A 76 17.14 -8.85 -3.50
CA GLY A 76 16.54 -9.73 -4.51
C GLY A 76 15.02 -9.66 -4.60
N PHE A 77 14.40 -8.58 -4.14
CA PHE A 77 12.96 -8.35 -4.35
C PHE A 77 12.68 -7.87 -5.78
N GLU A 78 11.57 -8.34 -6.33
CA GLU A 78 11.12 -8.02 -7.69
C GLU A 78 9.60 -7.86 -7.70
N LEU A 79 9.06 -7.07 -8.64
CA LEU A 79 7.63 -7.04 -8.89
C LEU A 79 7.16 -8.40 -9.41
N VAL A 80 6.03 -8.90 -8.92
CA VAL A 80 5.38 -10.06 -9.54
C VAL A 80 4.85 -9.66 -10.92
N LYS A 81 4.91 -10.58 -11.86
CA LYS A 81 4.39 -10.36 -13.22
C LYS A 81 2.85 -10.30 -13.23
N ASP A 82 2.24 -11.24 -12.53
CA ASP A 82 0.79 -11.31 -12.39
C ASP A 82 0.38 -10.69 -11.06
N PHE A 83 -0.32 -9.56 -11.12
CA PHE A 83 -0.78 -8.84 -9.93
C PHE A 83 -1.71 -9.71 -9.05
N SER A 84 -2.41 -10.67 -9.66
CA SER A 84 -3.26 -11.62 -8.92
C SER A 84 -2.48 -12.56 -8.01
N ASP A 85 -1.16 -12.73 -8.20
CA ASP A 85 -0.33 -13.54 -7.30
C ASP A 85 -0.20 -12.92 -5.90
N LEU A 86 -0.45 -11.61 -5.77
CA LEU A 86 -0.42 -10.93 -4.48
C LEU A 86 -1.70 -11.15 -3.65
N PHE A 87 -2.86 -11.17 -4.30
CA PHE A 87 -4.15 -11.11 -3.61
C PHE A 87 -5.12 -12.21 -4.01
N GLY A 88 -4.79 -12.99 -5.05
CA GLY A 88 -5.64 -14.06 -5.57
C GLY A 88 -5.75 -15.24 -4.61
N MET A 89 -6.75 -16.07 -4.89
CA MET A 89 -6.96 -17.37 -4.22
C MET A 89 -6.61 -18.51 -5.17
N ASN A 90 -6.28 -19.67 -4.61
CA ASN A 90 -6.17 -20.91 -5.39
C ASN A 90 -7.52 -21.28 -6.03
N ALA A 91 -7.52 -22.19 -6.97
CA ALA A 91 -8.72 -22.59 -7.70
C ALA A 91 -9.86 -23.12 -6.80
N ALA A 92 -9.53 -23.66 -5.64
CA ALA A 92 -10.51 -24.14 -4.66
C ALA A 92 -11.05 -23.04 -3.73
N GLY A 93 -10.49 -21.83 -3.76
CA GLY A 93 -10.85 -20.73 -2.86
C GLY A 93 -10.47 -20.95 -1.38
N THR A 94 -9.61 -21.92 -1.11
CA THR A 94 -9.27 -22.36 0.25
C THR A 94 -7.96 -21.81 0.79
N ASP A 95 -7.11 -21.25 -0.09
CA ASP A 95 -5.82 -20.65 0.29
C ASP A 95 -5.44 -19.54 -0.70
N ALA A 96 -4.47 -18.71 -0.31
CA ALA A 96 -3.88 -17.73 -1.22
C ALA A 96 -3.32 -18.42 -2.48
N LYS A 97 -3.44 -17.77 -3.65
CA LYS A 97 -2.89 -18.27 -4.93
C LYS A 97 -1.39 -18.48 -4.81
N VAL A 98 -0.67 -17.52 -4.27
CA VAL A 98 0.76 -17.60 -3.99
C VAL A 98 1.03 -16.98 -2.62
N ARG A 99 1.85 -17.63 -1.80
CA ARG A 99 2.40 -17.07 -0.55
C ARG A 99 3.88 -16.77 -0.73
N ASN A 100 4.41 -15.86 0.06
CA ASN A 100 5.82 -15.52 0.06
C ASN A 100 6.35 -15.14 -1.34
N THR A 101 5.60 -14.31 -2.06
CA THR A 101 6.00 -13.88 -3.39
C THR A 101 7.35 -13.15 -3.38
N LYS A 102 8.00 -13.00 -4.53
CA LYS A 102 9.22 -12.21 -4.66
C LYS A 102 9.00 -10.72 -4.34
N GLU A 103 7.77 -10.25 -4.45
CA GLU A 103 7.40 -8.87 -4.13
C GLU A 103 7.13 -8.66 -2.64
N SER A 104 6.66 -9.68 -1.93
CA SER A 104 6.35 -9.58 -0.51
C SER A 104 7.62 -9.45 0.34
N ILE A 105 7.68 -8.43 1.18
CA ILE A 105 8.77 -8.19 2.13
C ILE A 105 8.38 -8.71 3.51
N LEU A 106 7.15 -8.43 3.95
CA LEU A 106 6.58 -8.94 5.19
C LEU A 106 5.10 -9.25 5.02
N GLU A 107 4.69 -10.47 5.41
CA GLU A 107 3.31 -10.94 5.38
C GLU A 107 2.84 -11.40 6.77
N ALA A 108 1.58 -11.11 7.09
CA ALA A 108 0.83 -11.86 8.10
C ALA A 108 0.03 -12.94 7.36
N GLN A 109 0.39 -14.20 7.57
CA GLN A 109 -0.23 -15.35 6.91
C GLN A 109 -1.26 -16.00 7.82
N PHE A 110 -2.39 -16.38 7.24
CA PHE A 110 -3.50 -17.04 7.94
C PHE A 110 -3.70 -18.43 7.35
N THR A 111 -3.97 -19.41 8.22
CA THR A 111 -4.30 -20.78 7.84
C THR A 111 -5.80 -21.01 7.92
N PRO A 112 -6.33 -22.03 7.21
CA PRO A 112 -7.72 -22.42 7.34
C PRO A 112 -8.10 -22.62 8.82
N GLY A 113 -9.19 -21.96 9.25
CA GLY A 113 -9.68 -22.01 10.63
C GLY A 113 -9.09 -20.97 11.60
N SER A 114 -8.00 -20.26 11.26
CA SER A 114 -7.45 -19.21 12.12
C SER A 114 -8.15 -17.85 11.97
N GLY A 115 -8.80 -17.64 10.84
CA GLY A 115 -9.60 -16.46 10.55
C GLY A 115 -8.83 -15.15 10.42
N ASN A 116 -8.93 -14.51 9.26
CA ASN A 116 -8.39 -13.19 9.03
C ASN A 116 -9.43 -12.11 9.41
N TRP A 117 -9.21 -11.40 10.51
CA TRP A 117 -10.09 -10.34 10.98
C TRP A 117 -10.29 -9.20 9.98
N CYS A 118 -9.31 -8.91 9.13
CA CYS A 118 -9.46 -7.89 8.09
C CYS A 118 -10.52 -8.28 7.06
N THR A 119 -10.64 -9.57 6.74
CA THR A 119 -11.73 -10.08 5.89
C THR A 119 -13.08 -9.88 6.58
N TRP A 120 -13.15 -10.10 7.89
CA TRP A 120 -14.37 -9.91 8.68
C TRP A 120 -14.77 -8.44 8.81
N MET A 121 -13.82 -7.57 9.13
CA MET A 121 -14.10 -6.16 9.41
C MET A 121 -14.22 -5.30 8.15
N PHE A 122 -13.39 -5.56 7.14
CA PHE A 122 -13.21 -4.66 6.01
C PHE A 122 -13.62 -5.26 4.66
N GLY A 123 -13.43 -6.54 4.47
CA GLY A 123 -13.68 -7.22 3.20
C GLY A 123 -14.95 -8.03 3.20
N ARG A 124 -15.01 -9.12 3.82
CA ARG A 124 -15.90 -10.27 3.80
C ARG A 124 -15.27 -11.44 3.06
N ASP A 125 -15.84 -12.63 3.28
CA ASP A 125 -15.56 -13.77 2.41
C ASP A 125 -16.27 -13.56 1.07
N LEU A 126 -15.55 -12.98 0.13
CA LEU A 126 -16.03 -12.68 -1.22
C LEU A 126 -15.83 -13.84 -2.18
N VAL A 127 -15.17 -14.89 -1.73
CA VAL A 127 -15.01 -16.16 -2.48
C VAL A 127 -16.26 -16.99 -2.34
N ASN A 128 -16.85 -17.02 -1.12
CA ASN A 128 -18.11 -17.70 -0.83
C ASN A 128 -19.18 -16.67 -0.47
N TRP A 129 -19.54 -15.84 -1.44
CA TRP A 129 -20.46 -14.75 -1.20
C TRP A 129 -21.81 -15.21 -0.67
N ASN A 130 -22.24 -14.60 0.43
CA ASN A 130 -23.58 -14.81 1.01
C ASN A 130 -24.19 -13.46 1.39
N ASN A 131 -25.24 -13.05 0.66
CA ASN A 131 -25.92 -11.80 0.86
C ASN A 131 -26.63 -11.66 2.23
N ASN A 132 -26.92 -12.77 2.90
CA ASN A 132 -27.52 -12.75 4.25
C ASN A 132 -26.56 -12.29 5.34
N PHE A 133 -25.28 -12.25 5.08
CA PHE A 133 -24.29 -11.80 6.05
C PHE A 133 -24.18 -10.28 6.04
N THR A 134 -24.68 -9.61 7.05
CA THR A 134 -24.80 -8.16 7.13
C THR A 134 -23.68 -7.47 7.91
N TRP A 135 -22.69 -8.20 8.40
CA TRP A 135 -21.56 -7.66 9.14
C TRP A 135 -20.50 -7.09 8.20
N ALA A 136 -19.73 -6.12 8.71
CA ALA A 136 -18.56 -5.55 8.07
C ALA A 136 -18.84 -4.76 6.76
N LYS A 137 -19.36 -3.56 6.96
CA LYS A 137 -19.55 -2.53 5.91
C LYS A 137 -18.51 -1.41 6.02
N TRP A 138 -17.41 -1.68 6.71
CA TRP A 138 -16.51 -0.62 7.19
C TRP A 138 -15.64 -0.03 6.09
N VAL A 139 -15.35 -0.78 5.04
CA VAL A 139 -14.59 -0.29 3.90
C VAL A 139 -15.36 -0.55 2.61
N THR A 140 -15.95 0.51 2.08
CA THR A 140 -16.56 0.52 0.76
C THR A 140 -15.66 1.31 -0.18
N PRO A 141 -15.31 0.77 -1.37
CA PRO A 141 -14.56 1.52 -2.37
C PRO A 141 -15.24 2.84 -2.70
N SER A 142 -14.51 3.96 -2.62
CA SER A 142 -15.06 5.26 -2.96
C SER A 142 -15.29 5.39 -4.46
N ARG A 143 -16.33 6.17 -4.87
CA ARG A 143 -16.57 6.50 -6.28
C ARG A 143 -15.35 7.14 -6.92
N ASP A 144 -14.62 7.93 -6.15
CA ASP A 144 -13.43 8.64 -6.61
C ASP A 144 -12.26 7.67 -6.91
N LEU A 145 -12.07 6.62 -6.11
CA LEU A 145 -11.09 5.57 -6.39
C LEU A 145 -11.49 4.75 -7.63
N ILE A 146 -12.75 4.33 -7.72
CA ILE A 146 -13.26 3.59 -8.88
C ILE A 146 -13.09 4.41 -10.17
N ASN A 147 -13.41 5.72 -10.12
CA ASN A 147 -13.24 6.62 -11.26
C ASN A 147 -11.76 6.84 -11.60
N ALA A 148 -10.84 6.83 -10.62
CA ALA A 148 -9.41 6.92 -10.87
C ALA A 148 -8.90 5.70 -11.67
N PHE A 149 -9.27 4.48 -11.29
CA PHE A 149 -8.95 3.28 -12.07
C PHE A 149 -9.50 3.34 -13.50
N LYS A 150 -10.78 3.74 -13.65
CA LYS A 150 -11.43 3.86 -14.97
C LYS A 150 -10.75 4.91 -15.85
N LYS A 151 -10.37 6.06 -15.28
CA LYS A 151 -9.70 7.15 -15.99
C LYS A 151 -8.33 6.73 -16.53
N GLU A 152 -7.57 5.96 -15.76
CA GLU A 152 -6.29 5.41 -16.19
C GLU A 152 -6.43 4.22 -17.17
N GLY A 153 -7.61 3.60 -17.26
CA GLY A 153 -7.79 2.35 -18.00
C GLY A 153 -7.19 1.14 -17.32
N ASP A 154 -6.93 1.23 -16.01
CA ASP A 154 -6.25 0.22 -15.21
C ASP A 154 -7.20 -0.94 -14.85
N GLN A 155 -7.33 -1.90 -15.75
CA GLN A 155 -8.19 -3.07 -15.55
C GLN A 155 -7.54 -4.13 -14.65
N ILE A 156 -6.23 -4.32 -14.76
CA ILE A 156 -5.49 -5.38 -14.04
C ILE A 156 -5.62 -5.17 -12.53
N ARG A 157 -5.26 -3.98 -12.03
CA ARG A 157 -5.33 -3.70 -10.60
C ARG A 157 -6.76 -3.50 -10.11
N PHE A 158 -7.63 -2.97 -10.97
CA PHE A 158 -9.03 -2.77 -10.64
C PHE A 158 -9.74 -4.08 -10.30
N GLN A 159 -9.59 -5.10 -11.15
CA GLN A 159 -10.21 -6.42 -10.96
C GLN A 159 -9.75 -7.12 -9.68
N GLU A 160 -8.49 -6.89 -9.27
CA GLU A 160 -7.95 -7.43 -8.03
C GLU A 160 -8.27 -6.59 -6.78
N SER A 161 -8.72 -5.36 -6.98
CA SER A 161 -9.00 -4.40 -5.89
C SER A 161 -10.48 -4.23 -5.58
N VAL A 162 -11.36 -4.40 -6.57
CA VAL A 162 -12.81 -4.13 -6.45
C VAL A 162 -13.60 -5.24 -7.14
N VAL A 163 -14.60 -5.75 -6.46
CA VAL A 163 -15.56 -6.71 -6.98
C VAL A 163 -16.98 -6.23 -6.71
N TYR A 164 -17.93 -6.63 -7.52
CA TYR A 164 -19.34 -6.22 -7.39
C TYR A 164 -20.23 -7.42 -7.08
N TYR A 165 -21.12 -7.22 -6.12
CA TYR A 165 -22.15 -8.19 -5.74
C TYR A 165 -23.47 -7.48 -5.42
N ASP A 166 -24.57 -8.24 -5.36
CA ASP A 166 -25.84 -7.74 -4.85
C ASP A 166 -25.74 -7.42 -3.35
N CYS A 167 -26.34 -6.29 -2.94
CA CYS A 167 -26.28 -5.83 -1.57
C CYS A 167 -27.57 -5.10 -1.18
N ASN A 168 -28.33 -5.67 -0.27
CA ASN A 168 -29.64 -5.13 0.16
C ASN A 168 -29.59 -4.35 1.48
N TRP A 169 -28.44 -4.23 2.13
CA TRP A 169 -28.29 -3.57 3.45
C TRP A 169 -27.69 -2.17 3.39
N SER A 170 -27.39 -1.64 2.22
CA SER A 170 -26.84 -0.31 2.02
C SER A 170 -27.38 0.30 0.74
N ASN A 171 -27.66 1.60 0.78
CA ASN A 171 -28.11 2.40 -0.37
C ASN A 171 -27.02 3.36 -0.89
N TYR A 172 -25.78 3.20 -0.44
CA TYR A 172 -24.67 4.06 -0.89
C TYR A 172 -24.31 3.83 -2.35
N TYR A 173 -24.50 2.62 -2.85
CA TYR A 173 -24.46 2.24 -4.26
C TYR A 173 -25.77 1.52 -4.64
N PRO A 174 -26.04 1.33 -5.94
CA PRO A 174 -27.13 0.47 -6.39
C PRO A 174 -27.02 -0.94 -5.79
N SER A 175 -28.16 -1.50 -5.38
CA SER A 175 -28.18 -2.79 -4.66
C SER A 175 -27.77 -3.98 -5.50
N ASP A 176 -27.95 -3.89 -6.82
CA ASP A 176 -27.60 -4.91 -7.82
C ASP A 176 -26.16 -4.79 -8.33
N ASN A 177 -25.40 -3.79 -7.88
CA ASN A 177 -24.03 -3.54 -8.32
C ASN A 177 -23.23 -2.82 -7.24
N TYR A 178 -23.14 -3.42 -6.05
CA TYR A 178 -22.44 -2.84 -4.91
C TYR A 178 -20.96 -3.25 -4.90
N PRO A 179 -20.01 -2.28 -4.86
CA PRO A 179 -18.60 -2.58 -4.87
C PRO A 179 -18.08 -2.98 -3.49
N PHE A 180 -17.21 -3.97 -3.47
CA PHE A 180 -16.49 -4.44 -2.29
C PHE A 180 -14.99 -4.37 -2.51
N MET A 181 -14.23 -4.11 -1.44
CA MET A 181 -12.78 -4.24 -1.42
C MET A 181 -12.40 -5.71 -1.65
N TYR A 182 -11.56 -5.99 -2.66
CA TYR A 182 -11.27 -7.37 -3.07
C TYR A 182 -9.87 -7.87 -2.72
N LYS A 183 -8.95 -7.03 -2.29
CA LYS A 183 -7.58 -7.45 -1.89
C LYS A 183 -7.56 -8.37 -0.67
N CYS A 184 -8.54 -8.27 0.22
CA CYS A 184 -8.70 -9.14 1.38
C CYS A 184 -10.01 -9.92 1.25
N ARG A 185 -10.06 -10.87 0.31
CA ARG A 185 -11.28 -11.54 -0.19
C ARG A 185 -11.68 -12.81 0.52
N SER A 186 -10.83 -13.35 1.37
CA SER A 186 -11.06 -14.60 2.09
C SER A 186 -10.42 -14.56 3.47
N ALA A 187 -10.98 -15.32 4.42
CA ALA A 187 -10.40 -15.53 5.75
C ALA A 187 -8.98 -16.14 5.69
N ASN A 188 -8.60 -16.73 4.56
CA ASN A 188 -7.28 -17.32 4.34
C ASN A 188 -6.32 -16.41 3.55
N SER A 189 -6.77 -15.20 3.14
CA SER A 189 -5.89 -14.24 2.48
C SER A 189 -4.78 -13.78 3.41
N SER A 190 -3.55 -13.71 2.90
CA SER A 190 -2.44 -13.04 3.60
C SER A 190 -2.68 -11.54 3.65
N ILE A 191 -2.17 -10.90 4.69
CA ILE A 191 -2.06 -9.45 4.74
C ILE A 191 -0.60 -9.09 4.45
N ILE A 192 -0.34 -8.56 3.28
CA ILE A 192 1.00 -8.07 2.92
C ILE A 192 1.22 -6.73 3.61
N LYS A 193 2.17 -6.68 4.56
CA LYS A 193 2.48 -5.48 5.33
C LYS A 193 3.39 -4.53 4.58
N TYR A 194 4.40 -5.09 3.93
CA TYR A 194 5.34 -4.37 3.08
C TYR A 194 5.62 -5.18 1.83
N ARG A 195 5.69 -4.50 0.70
CA ARG A 195 6.01 -5.10 -0.59
C ARG A 195 6.85 -4.16 -1.47
N TYR A 196 7.52 -4.74 -2.43
CA TYR A 196 8.54 -4.06 -3.20
C TYR A 196 8.01 -2.88 -4.03
N ALA A 197 6.77 -2.95 -4.52
CA ALA A 197 6.16 -1.80 -5.22
C ALA A 197 6.07 -0.54 -4.33
N ASP A 198 5.78 -0.68 -3.03
CA ASP A 198 5.80 0.47 -2.10
C ASP A 198 7.21 1.06 -1.96
N VAL A 199 8.23 0.19 -1.89
CA VAL A 199 9.65 0.61 -1.84
C VAL A 199 10.07 1.33 -3.12
N LEU A 200 9.70 0.80 -4.30
CA LEU A 200 9.97 1.44 -5.59
C LEU A 200 9.35 2.83 -5.66
N LEU A 201 8.07 2.94 -5.37
CA LEU A 201 7.36 4.22 -5.43
C LEU A 201 7.83 5.21 -4.34
N LEU A 202 8.32 4.73 -3.19
CA LEU A 202 8.97 5.58 -2.19
C LEU A 202 10.33 6.08 -2.67
N LYS A 203 11.09 5.26 -3.40
CA LYS A 203 12.33 5.71 -4.06
C LYS A 203 12.03 6.77 -5.12
N ALA A 204 11.00 6.58 -5.95
CA ALA A 204 10.58 7.58 -6.91
C ALA A 204 10.21 8.91 -6.23
N GLU A 205 9.51 8.87 -5.09
CA GLU A 205 9.24 10.05 -4.27
C GLU A 205 10.53 10.77 -3.87
N ALA A 206 11.49 10.03 -3.33
CA ALA A 206 12.76 10.62 -2.90
C ALA A 206 13.56 11.26 -4.05
N LEU A 207 13.56 10.63 -5.22
CA LEU A 207 14.18 11.18 -6.43
C LEU A 207 13.51 12.47 -6.91
N ILE A 208 12.19 12.60 -6.75
CA ILE A 208 11.46 13.83 -7.09
C ILE A 208 11.69 14.91 -6.04
N MET A 209 11.75 14.53 -4.77
CA MET A 209 11.69 15.47 -3.64
C MET A 209 13.04 15.94 -3.12
N GLN A 210 14.15 15.27 -3.47
CA GLN A 210 15.51 15.70 -3.10
C GLN A 210 15.85 17.09 -3.65
N ASP A 211 16.89 17.72 -3.13
CA ASP A 211 17.32 19.10 -3.50
C ASP A 211 17.63 19.25 -4.99
N THR A 212 18.22 18.23 -5.60
CA THR A 212 18.44 18.14 -7.05
C THR A 212 17.58 16.99 -7.59
N PRO A 213 16.35 17.26 -8.05
CA PRO A 213 15.45 16.21 -8.52
C PRO A 213 15.98 15.45 -9.73
N ASP A 214 15.87 14.13 -9.70
CA ASP A 214 16.08 13.26 -10.86
C ASP A 214 14.71 12.74 -11.34
N LEU A 215 14.02 13.60 -12.09
CA LEU A 215 12.66 13.30 -12.56
C LEU A 215 12.64 12.16 -13.58
N GLU A 216 13.70 11.99 -14.36
CA GLU A 216 13.77 10.91 -15.34
C GLU A 216 13.97 9.54 -14.68
N ALA A 217 14.84 9.45 -13.68
CA ALA A 217 14.98 8.21 -12.90
C ALA A 217 13.70 7.87 -12.14
N ALA A 218 13.02 8.87 -11.56
CA ALA A 218 11.74 8.68 -10.89
C ALA A 218 10.66 8.20 -11.87
N ALA A 219 10.58 8.80 -13.08
CA ALA A 219 9.62 8.40 -14.09
C ALA A 219 9.81 6.93 -14.52
N LYS A 220 11.05 6.49 -14.73
CA LYS A 220 11.33 5.08 -15.07
C LYS A 220 10.85 4.10 -14.01
N ILE A 221 10.99 4.46 -12.75
CA ILE A 221 10.47 3.62 -11.64
C ILE A 221 8.94 3.58 -11.65
N ILE A 222 8.29 4.72 -11.85
CA ILE A 222 6.82 4.78 -11.94
C ILE A 222 6.34 3.97 -13.15
N ASP A 223 7.01 4.08 -14.28
CA ASP A 223 6.68 3.35 -15.51
C ASP A 223 6.84 1.83 -15.36
N GLU A 224 7.83 1.35 -14.60
CA GLU A 224 7.98 -0.07 -14.27
C GLU A 224 6.73 -0.62 -13.57
N VAL A 225 6.17 0.14 -12.63
CA VAL A 225 4.92 -0.23 -11.94
C VAL A 225 3.71 -0.14 -12.88
N ARG A 226 3.66 0.89 -13.72
CA ARG A 226 2.60 1.09 -14.73
C ARG A 226 2.60 0.00 -15.78
N GLU A 227 3.77 -0.39 -16.28
CA GLU A 227 3.93 -1.47 -17.26
C GLU A 227 3.34 -2.79 -16.71
N ARG A 228 3.65 -3.15 -15.47
CA ARG A 228 3.08 -4.33 -14.82
C ARG A 228 1.54 -4.26 -14.74
N ALA A 229 0.96 -3.06 -14.61
CA ALA A 229 -0.48 -2.81 -14.63
C ALA A 229 -1.06 -2.74 -16.06
N GLY A 230 -0.26 -2.96 -17.10
CA GLY A 230 -0.68 -2.85 -18.50
C GLY A 230 -0.89 -1.42 -18.96
N LEU A 231 -0.33 -0.44 -18.28
CA LEU A 231 -0.45 0.99 -18.60
C LEU A 231 0.76 1.48 -19.38
N GLY A 232 0.55 2.53 -20.19
CA GLY A 232 1.65 3.21 -20.89
C GLY A 232 2.50 4.05 -19.95
N GLU A 233 3.66 4.45 -20.45
CA GLU A 233 4.60 5.35 -19.78
C GLU A 233 3.98 6.73 -19.49
N LEU A 234 4.55 7.42 -18.50
CA LEU A 234 4.22 8.82 -18.24
C LEU A 234 4.57 9.70 -19.45
N SER A 235 3.71 10.67 -19.75
CA SER A 235 3.93 11.58 -20.88
C SER A 235 5.18 12.45 -20.67
N SER A 236 5.80 12.86 -21.77
CA SER A 236 6.96 13.75 -21.75
C SER A 236 6.73 15.08 -21.03
N SER A 237 5.50 15.59 -21.00
CA SER A 237 5.15 16.80 -20.25
C SER A 237 5.19 16.57 -18.74
N VAL A 238 4.67 15.43 -18.27
CA VAL A 238 4.71 15.05 -16.85
C VAL A 238 6.15 14.86 -16.38
N ARG A 239 7.00 14.16 -17.16
CA ARG A 239 8.39 13.87 -16.80
C ARG A 239 9.26 15.12 -16.61
N LYS A 240 8.86 16.27 -17.17
CA LYS A 240 9.63 17.52 -17.12
C LYS A 240 9.17 18.49 -16.04
N ASP A 241 8.07 18.20 -15.37
CA ASP A 241 7.47 19.07 -14.39
C ASP A 241 7.40 18.37 -13.03
N ARG A 242 7.99 18.97 -11.99
CA ARG A 242 8.09 18.37 -10.65
C ARG A 242 6.71 18.19 -10.02
N ASP A 243 5.83 19.16 -10.13
CA ASP A 243 4.50 19.11 -9.51
C ASP A 243 3.60 18.10 -10.23
N ALA A 244 3.73 18.02 -11.55
CA ALA A 244 3.07 16.98 -12.33
C ALA A 244 3.59 15.57 -11.95
N MET A 245 4.90 15.40 -11.71
CA MET A 245 5.48 14.16 -11.24
C MET A 245 4.99 13.76 -9.84
N ILE A 246 4.86 14.71 -8.90
CA ILE A 246 4.28 14.46 -7.57
C ILE A 246 2.82 14.00 -7.71
N THR A 247 2.06 14.65 -8.55
CA THR A 247 0.66 14.28 -8.82
C THR A 247 0.54 12.89 -9.43
N ALA A 248 1.38 12.57 -10.42
CA ALA A 248 1.44 11.26 -11.06
C ALA A 248 1.84 10.17 -10.06
N LEU A 249 2.88 10.41 -9.26
CA LEU A 249 3.32 9.50 -8.20
C LEU A 249 2.20 9.22 -7.18
N LEU A 250 1.54 10.27 -6.69
CA LEU A 250 0.43 10.11 -5.73
C LEU A 250 -0.74 9.35 -6.31
N ASN A 251 -1.03 9.50 -7.61
CA ASN A 251 -2.04 8.72 -8.29
C ASN A 251 -1.60 7.27 -8.46
N GLU A 252 -0.36 7.03 -8.88
CA GLU A 252 0.18 5.68 -9.03
C GLU A 252 0.19 4.92 -7.70
N ARG A 253 0.69 5.54 -6.62
CA ARG A 253 0.63 4.97 -5.26
C ARG A 253 -0.80 4.67 -4.81
N ARG A 254 -1.75 5.55 -5.14
CA ARG A 254 -3.17 5.39 -4.81
C ARG A 254 -3.77 4.15 -5.46
N LEU A 255 -3.49 3.90 -6.74
CA LEU A 255 -4.02 2.77 -7.49
C LEU A 255 -3.29 1.48 -7.12
N GLU A 256 -1.98 1.53 -7.06
CA GLU A 256 -1.12 0.39 -6.73
C GLU A 256 -1.38 -0.13 -5.31
N LEU A 257 -1.40 0.76 -4.33
CA LEU A 257 -1.52 0.44 -2.91
C LEU A 257 -2.94 0.62 -2.36
N ALA A 258 -3.95 0.61 -3.23
CA ALA A 258 -5.36 0.72 -2.82
C ALA A 258 -5.68 -0.34 -1.75
N PHE A 259 -6.32 0.08 -0.65
CA PHE A 259 -6.72 -0.74 0.50
C PHE A 259 -5.56 -1.33 1.34
N GLU A 260 -4.31 -0.90 1.12
CA GLU A 260 -3.15 -1.35 1.90
C GLU A 260 -2.75 -0.37 3.02
N GLY A 261 -3.59 0.63 3.31
CA GLY A 261 -3.40 1.55 4.43
C GLY A 261 -2.36 2.65 4.21
N GLN A 262 -1.83 2.85 2.97
CA GLN A 262 -0.74 3.80 2.71
C GLN A 262 -1.21 5.22 2.41
N ARG A 263 -2.39 5.40 1.81
CA ARG A 263 -2.85 6.69 1.24
C ARG A 263 -2.82 7.86 2.21
N TRP A 264 -3.25 7.67 3.45
CA TRP A 264 -3.26 8.75 4.44
C TRP A 264 -1.86 9.25 4.75
N PHE A 265 -0.94 8.33 4.98
CA PHE A 265 0.46 8.65 5.25
C PHE A 265 1.14 9.35 4.07
N ASP A 266 0.86 8.94 2.83
CA ASP A 266 1.35 9.61 1.63
C ASP A 266 0.89 11.08 1.57
N LEU A 267 -0.39 11.32 1.85
CA LEU A 267 -0.96 12.68 1.84
C LEU A 267 -0.37 13.55 2.97
N VAL A 268 -0.22 13.00 4.17
CA VAL A 268 0.39 13.71 5.31
C VAL A 268 1.85 14.07 5.01
N ARG A 269 2.62 13.11 4.51
CA ARG A 269 4.05 13.27 4.23
C ARG A 269 4.32 14.31 3.16
N LEU A 270 3.46 14.40 2.14
CA LEU A 270 3.59 15.31 1.00
C LEU A 270 2.74 16.59 1.14
N ASP A 271 2.19 16.88 2.32
CA ASP A 271 1.36 18.07 2.61
C ASP A 271 0.13 18.22 1.68
N LYS A 272 -0.48 17.09 1.27
CA LYS A 272 -1.62 17.05 0.35
C LYS A 272 -2.97 16.75 1.01
N VAL A 273 -3.02 16.63 2.35
CA VAL A 273 -4.25 16.28 3.07
C VAL A 273 -5.34 17.33 2.83
N GLU A 274 -5.05 18.59 3.06
CA GLU A 274 -6.04 19.67 2.97
C GLU A 274 -6.60 19.79 1.54
N GLU A 275 -5.72 19.81 0.53
CA GLU A 275 -6.10 19.88 -0.88
C GLU A 275 -7.04 18.73 -1.26
N VAL A 276 -6.65 17.50 -0.93
CA VAL A 276 -7.41 16.29 -1.32
C VAL A 276 -8.71 16.17 -0.54
N MET A 277 -8.69 16.42 0.77
CA MET A 277 -9.89 16.28 1.60
C MET A 277 -10.92 17.36 1.30
N ASN A 278 -10.50 18.61 1.09
CA ASN A 278 -11.42 19.67 0.69
C ASN A 278 -12.08 19.38 -0.66
N ALA A 279 -11.35 18.80 -1.62
CA ALA A 279 -11.93 18.37 -2.89
C ALA A 279 -12.96 17.23 -2.72
N VAL A 280 -12.75 16.31 -1.77
CA VAL A 280 -13.71 15.25 -1.44
C VAL A 280 -14.96 15.85 -0.78
N TYR A 281 -14.82 16.70 0.22
CA TYR A 281 -15.93 17.36 0.91
C TYR A 281 -16.77 18.22 -0.03
N ALA A 282 -16.14 18.96 -0.95
CA ALA A 282 -16.85 19.76 -1.94
C ALA A 282 -17.73 18.91 -2.86
N LYS A 283 -17.29 17.70 -3.23
CA LYS A 283 -18.08 16.76 -4.02
C LYS A 283 -19.25 16.16 -3.23
N ASP A 284 -19.08 15.93 -1.92
CA ASP A 284 -20.10 15.29 -1.09
C ASP A 284 -21.13 16.29 -0.53
N SER A 285 -20.78 17.58 -0.37
CA SER A 285 -21.70 18.62 0.07
C SER A 285 -22.91 18.83 -0.84
N GLY A 286 -22.82 18.42 -2.10
CA GLY A 286 -23.94 18.44 -3.06
C GLY A 286 -24.85 17.21 -3.02
N ARG A 287 -24.62 16.25 -2.10
CA ARG A 287 -25.33 14.96 -2.02
C ARG A 287 -26.27 14.86 -0.80
N LYS A 288 -26.76 15.98 -0.30
CA LYS A 288 -27.78 16.00 0.74
C LYS A 288 -29.15 15.68 0.21
#